data_010b581e26a5ba64175f6b6283420710
#
_entry.id   010b581e26a5ba64175f6b6283420710
#
_cell.length_a   1.000
_cell.length_b   1.000
_cell.length_c   1.000
_cell.angle_alpha   90.00
_cell.angle_beta   90.00
_cell.angle_gamma   90.00
#
_symmetry.space_group_name_H-M   'P 1'
#
loop_
_entity.id
_entity.type
_entity.pdbx_description
1 polymer ?
#
loop_
_entity_poly.entity_id
_entity_poly.type
_entity_poly.pdbx_seq_one_letter_code
_entity_poly.pdbx_strand_id
1 'polypeptide(L)'
;MNGFGVAAHARLRPDKVAIVHGDRRITYSELDDLVARAAVVLERYGIGPSSRLGVALRNRPEWFVGALGAARLGAACVPIPSGATTDEREYFCTDGEVGFLLDEAALPEFMRAVAAVDPVESPGPHRAPDYVALRAYTSGTTGRPKAVLRPETPVQQSIEGLVRYYVAYGLDSPDEINITGSPLHHLAGFSGPHSALLLGHTTVILDHFDADEWFGVVAAERATYAWCAPVHLYRLMSAADAVKAAADVSSIKRMLHGSAPCAPSLKREVMEFFPAGAVWETYGGTETMGTVITAEEWMQKPGSVGRAAPGSTIKIYDDDGGELPPGEVGLVYIGSDWGRGFRYAGDAELTESIYRGNLATLGDLGYLDDDGYLFVVDRRKDMVITGGANVYPAEVEAVLVTHPDVAEVAVIGLPDDEYGELVTAIVVPAGEGLTASELIAFAREHLVRYKAPRRVEFVTELPRDPMGKVRKRTLRAQFS
;
A
#
# COMPACT_ATOMS: atom_id res chain seq x y z
N MET A 1 10.32 21.01 -17.24
CA MET A 1 10.23 19.55 -17.52
C MET A 1 11.58 18.86 -17.83
N ASN A 2 12.69 19.57 -17.85
CA ASN A 2 13.98 18.99 -18.31
C ASN A 2 14.68 18.05 -17.30
N GLY A 3 14.09 17.74 -16.17
CA GLY A 3 14.74 16.97 -15.10
C GLY A 3 13.95 15.81 -14.52
N PHE A 4 12.87 15.35 -15.18
CA PHE A 4 12.00 14.27 -14.68
C PHE A 4 12.01 13.05 -15.57
N GLY A 5 11.95 11.87 -14.93
CA GLY A 5 11.88 10.58 -15.60
C GLY A 5 13.25 9.99 -15.92
N VAL A 6 13.27 8.70 -16.19
CA VAL A 6 14.48 7.91 -16.45
C VAL A 6 15.29 8.51 -17.60
N ALA A 7 14.64 8.87 -18.73
CA ALA A 7 15.30 9.47 -19.88
C ALA A 7 15.97 10.83 -19.56
N ALA A 8 15.41 11.64 -18.67
CA ALA A 8 16.02 12.90 -18.25
C ALA A 8 17.25 12.66 -17.39
N HIS A 9 17.15 11.73 -16.41
CA HIS A 9 18.27 11.39 -15.54
C HIS A 9 19.39 10.65 -16.29
N ALA A 10 19.08 9.82 -17.28
CA ALA A 10 20.07 9.22 -18.18
C ALA A 10 20.92 10.26 -18.90
N ARG A 11 20.35 11.42 -19.26
CA ARG A 11 21.12 12.54 -19.87
C ARG A 11 21.90 13.37 -18.84
N LEU A 12 21.31 13.60 -17.66
CA LEU A 12 21.90 14.47 -16.66
C LEU A 12 22.95 13.77 -15.78
N ARG A 13 22.72 12.50 -15.48
CA ARG A 13 23.52 11.67 -14.56
C ARG A 13 23.60 10.22 -15.07
N PRO A 14 24.18 9.98 -16.28
CA PRO A 14 24.13 8.67 -16.97
C PRO A 14 24.66 7.52 -16.14
N ASP A 15 25.74 7.75 -15.39
CA ASP A 15 26.45 6.75 -14.60
C ASP A 15 25.85 6.55 -13.19
N LYS A 16 24.86 7.37 -12.82
CA LYS A 16 24.20 7.19 -11.52
C LYS A 16 23.40 5.88 -11.52
N VAL A 17 23.55 5.09 -10.45
CA VAL A 17 22.78 3.87 -10.24
C VAL A 17 21.29 4.24 -10.05
N ALA A 18 20.43 3.70 -10.90
CA ALA A 18 18.98 3.83 -10.84
C ALA A 18 18.37 2.68 -10.02
N ILE A 19 18.80 1.44 -10.28
CA ILE A 19 18.27 0.23 -9.62
C ILE A 19 19.42 -0.63 -9.08
N VAL A 20 19.24 -1.08 -7.83
CA VAL A 20 20.03 -2.14 -7.19
C VAL A 20 19.13 -3.33 -6.95
N HIS A 21 19.57 -4.54 -7.31
CA HIS A 21 18.88 -5.79 -7.07
C HIS A 21 19.88 -6.93 -6.88
N GLY A 22 20.09 -7.36 -5.67
CA GLY A 22 21.21 -8.23 -5.30
C GLY A 22 22.54 -7.58 -5.72
N ASP A 23 23.37 -8.32 -6.46
CA ASP A 23 24.65 -7.82 -6.97
C ASP A 23 24.54 -6.97 -8.26
N ARG A 24 23.33 -6.92 -8.85
CA ARG A 24 23.09 -6.13 -10.08
C ARG A 24 22.95 -4.66 -9.75
N ARG A 25 23.68 -3.85 -10.51
CA ARG A 25 23.56 -2.39 -10.50
C ARG A 25 23.25 -1.92 -11.92
N ILE A 26 22.15 -1.22 -12.07
CA ILE A 26 21.68 -0.70 -13.35
C ILE A 26 21.74 0.82 -13.27
N THR A 27 22.53 1.45 -14.09
CA THR A 27 22.63 2.91 -14.18
C THR A 27 21.40 3.50 -14.87
N TYR A 28 21.21 4.84 -14.76
CA TYR A 28 20.14 5.52 -15.48
C TYR A 28 20.29 5.38 -16.99
N SER A 29 21.53 5.43 -17.53
CA SER A 29 21.80 5.23 -18.95
C SER A 29 21.43 3.82 -19.41
N GLU A 30 21.81 2.79 -18.65
CA GLU A 30 21.47 1.40 -18.95
C GLU A 30 19.95 1.14 -18.85
N LEU A 31 19.30 1.72 -17.81
CA LEU A 31 17.85 1.59 -17.66
C LEU A 31 17.10 2.26 -18.82
N ASP A 32 17.54 3.44 -19.25
CA ASP A 32 16.95 4.17 -20.37
C ASP A 32 17.03 3.38 -21.67
N ASP A 33 18.20 2.78 -21.96
CA ASP A 33 18.41 1.92 -23.13
C ASP A 33 17.53 0.67 -23.06
N LEU A 34 17.46 -0.02 -21.92
CA LEU A 34 16.60 -1.17 -21.71
C LEU A 34 15.12 -0.83 -21.93
N VAL A 35 14.67 0.29 -21.38
CA VAL A 35 13.27 0.77 -21.49
C VAL A 35 12.96 1.15 -22.94
N ALA A 36 13.89 1.81 -23.65
CA ALA A 36 13.70 2.17 -25.04
C ALA A 36 13.56 0.94 -25.95
N ARG A 37 14.43 -0.05 -25.77
CA ARG A 37 14.35 -1.32 -26.49
C ARG A 37 13.09 -2.13 -26.13
N ALA A 38 12.71 -2.12 -24.85
CA ALA A 38 11.48 -2.76 -24.40
C ALA A 38 10.25 -2.14 -25.06
N ALA A 39 10.22 -0.82 -25.25
CA ALA A 39 9.15 -0.15 -25.97
C ALA A 39 9.03 -0.65 -27.43
N VAL A 40 10.16 -0.83 -28.15
CA VAL A 40 10.16 -1.41 -29.51
C VAL A 40 9.58 -2.82 -29.53
N VAL A 41 10.00 -3.67 -28.57
CA VAL A 41 9.51 -5.05 -28.47
C VAL A 41 8.01 -5.08 -28.17
N LEU A 42 7.57 -4.26 -27.22
CA LEU A 42 6.16 -4.15 -26.84
C LEU A 42 5.29 -3.63 -28.01
N GLU A 43 5.79 -2.67 -28.79
CA GLU A 43 5.11 -2.19 -30.00
C GLU A 43 4.95 -3.32 -31.04
N ARG A 44 5.99 -4.16 -31.23
CA ARG A 44 5.92 -5.37 -32.08
C ARG A 44 4.90 -6.40 -31.55
N TYR A 45 4.67 -6.45 -30.24
CA TYR A 45 3.63 -7.28 -29.61
C TYR A 45 2.25 -6.61 -29.60
N GLY A 46 2.08 -5.47 -30.29
CA GLY A 46 0.79 -4.77 -30.43
C GLY A 46 0.45 -3.85 -29.28
N ILE A 47 1.39 -3.56 -28.37
CA ILE A 47 1.17 -2.60 -27.29
C ILE A 47 1.31 -1.16 -27.82
N GLY A 48 0.35 -0.31 -27.50
CA GLY A 48 0.29 1.10 -27.88
C GLY A 48 -0.69 1.88 -27.00
N PRO A 49 -1.05 3.13 -27.36
CA PRO A 49 -1.81 4.03 -26.48
C PRO A 49 -3.15 3.49 -25.96
N SER A 50 -3.80 2.63 -26.74
CA SER A 50 -5.11 2.04 -26.37
C SER A 50 -5.01 0.65 -25.76
N SER A 51 -3.81 0.10 -25.65
CA SER A 51 -3.58 -1.25 -25.11
C SER A 51 -3.04 -1.21 -23.68
N ARG A 52 -2.97 -2.37 -23.06
CA ARG A 52 -2.48 -2.51 -21.70
C ARG A 52 -1.50 -3.65 -21.58
N LEU A 53 -0.39 -3.38 -20.88
CA LEU A 53 0.59 -4.39 -20.50
C LEU A 53 0.20 -5.00 -19.17
N GLY A 54 -0.07 -6.31 -19.12
CA GLY A 54 -0.13 -7.05 -17.87
C GLY A 54 1.28 -7.36 -17.36
N VAL A 55 1.57 -7.10 -16.09
CA VAL A 55 2.85 -7.47 -15.47
C VAL A 55 2.58 -8.37 -14.27
N ALA A 56 2.99 -9.65 -14.39
CA ALA A 56 2.85 -10.68 -13.38
C ALA A 56 4.21 -11.25 -12.96
N LEU A 57 5.13 -10.36 -12.61
CA LEU A 57 6.50 -10.68 -12.19
C LEU A 57 6.66 -10.54 -10.66
N ARG A 58 7.57 -11.32 -10.08
CA ARG A 58 8.10 -11.04 -8.76
C ARG A 58 8.84 -9.71 -8.74
N ASN A 59 9.26 -9.25 -7.57
CA ASN A 59 10.06 -8.04 -7.44
C ASN A 59 11.39 -8.21 -8.18
N ARG A 60 11.60 -7.40 -9.22
CA ARG A 60 12.82 -7.41 -10.03
C ARG A 60 12.88 -6.19 -10.96
N PRO A 61 14.06 -5.82 -11.46
CA PRO A 61 14.23 -4.66 -12.35
C PRO A 61 13.39 -4.73 -13.62
N GLU A 62 13.20 -5.94 -14.20
CA GLU A 62 12.46 -6.17 -15.43
C GLU A 62 10.97 -5.79 -15.31
N TRP A 63 10.44 -5.73 -14.10
CA TRP A 63 9.12 -5.17 -13.82
C TRP A 63 9.03 -3.72 -14.32
N PHE A 64 10.04 -2.90 -13.97
CA PHE A 64 10.12 -1.50 -14.40
C PHE A 64 10.50 -1.36 -15.87
N VAL A 65 11.35 -2.23 -16.42
CA VAL A 65 11.69 -2.24 -17.85
C VAL A 65 10.44 -2.40 -18.70
N GLY A 66 9.57 -3.37 -18.35
CA GLY A 66 8.30 -3.58 -19.06
C GLY A 66 7.32 -2.42 -18.87
N ALA A 67 7.08 -2.00 -17.62
CA ALA A 67 6.10 -0.96 -17.31
C ALA A 67 6.47 0.42 -17.87
N LEU A 68 7.74 0.82 -17.77
CA LEU A 68 8.24 2.06 -18.35
C LEU A 68 8.28 2.01 -19.89
N GLY A 69 8.61 0.82 -20.47
CA GLY A 69 8.51 0.61 -21.91
C GLY A 69 7.09 0.81 -22.44
N ALA A 70 6.09 0.26 -21.73
CA ALA A 70 4.68 0.47 -22.05
C ALA A 70 4.27 1.94 -21.89
N ALA A 71 4.73 2.61 -20.82
CA ALA A 71 4.46 4.03 -20.58
C ALA A 71 5.00 4.91 -21.74
N ARG A 72 6.17 4.60 -22.30
CA ARG A 72 6.71 5.32 -23.49
C ARG A 72 5.85 5.18 -24.74
N LEU A 73 5.07 4.11 -24.82
CA LEU A 73 4.09 3.89 -25.90
C LEU A 73 2.73 4.54 -25.58
N GLY A 74 2.57 5.15 -24.41
CA GLY A 74 1.29 5.68 -23.92
C GLY A 74 0.32 4.59 -23.44
N ALA A 75 0.80 3.36 -23.22
CA ALA A 75 0.00 2.25 -22.71
C ALA A 75 -0.04 2.25 -21.18
N ALA A 76 -1.16 1.82 -20.62
CA ALA A 76 -1.29 1.60 -19.18
C ALA A 76 -0.73 0.22 -18.79
N CYS A 77 -0.36 0.09 -17.50
CA CYS A 77 0.10 -1.16 -16.90
C CYS A 77 -0.97 -1.74 -15.97
N VAL A 78 -1.23 -3.04 -16.09
CA VAL A 78 -2.09 -3.83 -15.22
C VAL A 78 -1.19 -4.68 -14.33
N PRO A 79 -0.98 -4.29 -13.05
CA PRO A 79 -0.21 -5.09 -12.12
C PRO A 79 -1.02 -6.31 -11.68
N ILE A 80 -0.44 -7.49 -11.86
CA ILE A 80 -1.06 -8.78 -11.54
C ILE A 80 -0.20 -9.49 -10.49
N PRO A 81 -0.78 -10.05 -9.40
CA PRO A 81 -0.02 -10.81 -8.44
C PRO A 81 0.76 -11.95 -9.11
N SER A 82 2.06 -12.04 -8.87
CA SER A 82 2.91 -13.10 -9.46
C SER A 82 2.49 -14.50 -9.03
N GLY A 83 1.87 -14.63 -7.85
CA GLY A 83 1.30 -15.86 -7.32
C GLY A 83 -0.20 -16.07 -7.62
N ALA A 84 -0.79 -15.27 -8.52
CA ALA A 84 -2.20 -15.44 -8.91
C ALA A 84 -2.44 -16.82 -9.50
N THR A 85 -3.55 -17.46 -9.11
CA THR A 85 -4.01 -18.72 -9.72
C THR A 85 -4.33 -18.52 -11.21
N THR A 86 -4.50 -19.60 -11.95
CA THR A 86 -4.88 -19.50 -13.37
C THR A 86 -6.17 -18.71 -13.58
N ASP A 87 -7.20 -18.99 -12.77
CA ASP A 87 -8.50 -18.33 -12.88
C ASP A 87 -8.41 -16.83 -12.50
N GLU A 88 -7.64 -16.49 -11.46
CA GLU A 88 -7.40 -15.09 -11.08
C GLU A 88 -6.63 -14.35 -12.17
N ARG A 89 -5.62 -14.98 -12.76
CA ARG A 89 -4.83 -14.40 -13.84
C ARG A 89 -5.68 -14.16 -15.09
N GLU A 90 -6.53 -15.12 -15.47
CA GLU A 90 -7.48 -14.98 -16.57
C GLU A 90 -8.46 -13.83 -16.30
N TYR A 91 -8.97 -13.74 -15.06
CA TYR A 91 -9.81 -12.63 -14.65
C TYR A 91 -9.12 -11.27 -14.82
N PHE A 92 -7.89 -11.10 -14.29
CA PHE A 92 -7.15 -9.84 -14.41
C PHE A 92 -6.83 -9.50 -15.87
N CYS A 93 -6.50 -10.49 -16.69
CA CYS A 93 -6.22 -10.27 -18.11
C CYS A 93 -7.48 -9.84 -18.88
N THR A 94 -8.61 -10.47 -18.61
CA THR A 94 -9.88 -10.18 -19.29
C THR A 94 -10.46 -8.83 -18.84
N ASP A 95 -10.62 -8.62 -17.53
CA ASP A 95 -11.15 -7.37 -16.97
C ASP A 95 -10.20 -6.19 -17.23
N GLY A 96 -8.89 -6.46 -17.14
CA GLY A 96 -7.82 -5.50 -17.41
C GLY A 96 -7.67 -5.18 -18.90
N GLU A 97 -8.31 -5.93 -19.81
CA GLU A 97 -8.12 -5.82 -21.27
C GLU A 97 -6.64 -5.85 -21.65
N VAL A 98 -5.91 -6.86 -21.11
CA VAL A 98 -4.47 -7.02 -21.29
C VAL A 98 -4.17 -7.47 -22.70
N GLY A 99 -3.40 -6.67 -23.45
CA GLY A 99 -2.97 -7.00 -24.81
C GLY A 99 -1.75 -7.93 -24.85
N PHE A 100 -0.85 -7.81 -23.88
CA PHE A 100 0.29 -8.70 -23.69
C PHE A 100 0.54 -8.90 -22.18
N LEU A 101 0.78 -10.14 -21.77
CA LEU A 101 1.11 -10.50 -20.39
C LEU A 101 2.60 -10.80 -20.27
N LEU A 102 3.31 -9.96 -19.54
CA LEU A 102 4.69 -10.19 -19.13
C LEU A 102 4.70 -10.88 -17.78
N ASP A 103 4.84 -12.20 -17.79
CA ASP A 103 4.96 -13.06 -16.61
C ASP A 103 6.32 -13.78 -16.58
N GLU A 104 6.54 -14.61 -15.57
CA GLU A 104 7.80 -15.36 -15.41
C GLU A 104 8.08 -16.30 -16.59
N ALA A 105 7.06 -16.78 -17.30
CA ALA A 105 7.22 -17.66 -18.47
C ALA A 105 7.59 -16.85 -19.73
N ALA A 106 7.00 -15.69 -19.94
CA ALA A 106 7.27 -14.83 -21.09
C ALA A 106 8.58 -14.03 -20.95
N LEU A 107 9.03 -13.79 -19.72
CA LEU A 107 10.17 -12.93 -19.42
C LEU A 107 11.47 -13.30 -20.16
N PRO A 108 11.91 -14.58 -20.22
CA PRO A 108 13.17 -14.91 -20.88
C PRO A 108 13.16 -14.60 -22.38
N GLU A 109 12.03 -14.81 -23.07
CA GLU A 109 11.88 -14.49 -24.48
C GLU A 109 11.80 -12.98 -24.68
N PHE A 110 11.02 -12.29 -23.86
CA PHE A 110 10.92 -10.83 -23.88
C PHE A 110 12.29 -10.18 -23.74
N MET A 111 13.10 -10.58 -22.73
CA MET A 111 14.43 -10.00 -22.51
C MET A 111 15.43 -10.36 -23.63
N ARG A 112 15.33 -11.54 -24.24
CA ARG A 112 16.11 -11.87 -25.44
C ARG A 112 15.74 -10.97 -26.62
N ALA A 113 14.45 -10.72 -26.82
CA ALA A 113 13.98 -9.80 -27.85
C ALA A 113 14.46 -8.36 -27.59
N VAL A 114 14.40 -7.90 -26.34
CA VAL A 114 14.93 -6.58 -25.92
C VAL A 114 16.43 -6.48 -26.22
N ALA A 115 17.21 -7.48 -25.89
CA ALA A 115 18.65 -7.50 -26.16
C ALA A 115 18.98 -7.50 -27.67
N ALA A 116 18.10 -8.02 -28.51
CA ALA A 116 18.28 -8.11 -29.96
C ALA A 116 17.85 -6.83 -30.72
N VAL A 117 17.23 -5.85 -30.07
CA VAL A 117 16.87 -4.57 -30.70
C VAL A 117 18.13 -3.77 -30.99
N ASP A 118 18.29 -3.32 -32.25
CA ASP A 118 19.38 -2.40 -32.61
C ASP A 118 19.16 -1.04 -31.89
N PRO A 119 20.19 -0.45 -31.26
CA PRO A 119 20.09 0.88 -30.66
C PRO A 119 19.56 1.97 -31.61
N VAL A 120 19.75 1.84 -32.88
CA VAL A 120 19.25 2.77 -33.92
C VAL A 120 17.73 2.66 -34.11
N GLU A 121 17.13 1.48 -33.81
CA GLU A 121 15.69 1.26 -33.91
C GLU A 121 14.95 1.76 -32.66
N SER A 122 15.67 2.04 -31.57
CA SER A 122 15.09 2.52 -30.33
C SER A 122 14.27 3.78 -30.61
N PRO A 123 12.95 3.80 -30.28
CA PRO A 123 12.17 5.01 -30.45
C PRO A 123 12.84 6.10 -29.63
N GLY A 124 13.10 7.24 -30.27
CA GLY A 124 13.63 8.40 -29.56
C GLY A 124 12.78 8.70 -28.31
N PRO A 125 13.31 9.36 -27.29
CA PRO A 125 12.83 9.42 -25.90
C PRO A 125 11.46 10.06 -25.69
N HIS A 126 10.53 10.16 -26.67
CA HIS A 126 9.50 11.21 -26.56
C HIS A 126 8.10 10.89 -27.10
N ARG A 127 7.59 9.66 -26.98
CA ARG A 127 6.14 9.48 -27.22
C ARG A 127 5.28 9.78 -25.98
N ALA A 128 5.80 9.52 -24.78
CA ALA A 128 5.17 9.85 -23.50
C ALA A 128 6.24 9.98 -22.41
N PRO A 129 5.99 10.73 -21.32
CA PRO A 129 6.88 10.74 -20.16
C PRO A 129 6.90 9.36 -19.49
N ASP A 130 7.99 9.05 -18.80
CA ASP A 130 8.22 7.80 -18.05
C ASP A 130 7.27 7.60 -16.83
N TYR A 131 6.09 8.21 -16.89
CA TYR A 131 5.05 8.06 -15.86
C TYR A 131 4.17 6.87 -16.16
N VAL A 132 4.25 5.82 -15.34
CA VAL A 132 3.46 4.60 -15.51
C VAL A 132 2.02 4.83 -15.01
N ALA A 133 1.07 4.84 -15.95
CA ALA A 133 -0.35 4.81 -15.60
C ALA A 133 -0.74 3.38 -15.17
N LEU A 134 -1.16 3.23 -13.91
CA LEU A 134 -1.62 1.93 -13.40
C LEU A 134 -3.14 1.78 -13.50
N ARG A 135 -3.57 0.61 -13.96
CA ARG A 135 -4.90 0.07 -13.71
C ARG A 135 -4.80 -0.87 -12.51
N ALA A 136 -4.71 -0.28 -11.32
CA ALA A 136 -4.54 -1.03 -10.08
C ALA A 136 -5.85 -1.67 -9.61
N TYR A 137 -5.75 -2.80 -8.92
CA TYR A 137 -6.91 -3.51 -8.40
C TYR A 137 -6.99 -3.41 -6.88
N THR A 138 -8.21 -3.26 -6.36
CA THR A 138 -8.51 -3.35 -4.93
C THR A 138 -9.28 -4.62 -4.62
N SER A 139 -9.14 -5.11 -3.40
CA SER A 139 -9.83 -6.32 -2.91
C SER A 139 -11.34 -6.16 -2.74
N GLY A 140 -12.02 -5.49 -3.66
CA GLY A 140 -13.44 -5.15 -3.69
C GLY A 140 -14.33 -5.73 -2.58
N THR A 141 -15.31 -4.98 -2.15
CA THR A 141 -16.29 -5.39 -1.11
C THR A 141 -17.17 -6.57 -1.55
N THR A 142 -17.30 -6.80 -2.86
CA THR A 142 -18.20 -7.79 -3.48
C THR A 142 -17.53 -9.12 -3.82
N GLY A 143 -16.26 -9.31 -3.52
CA GLY A 143 -15.55 -10.58 -3.64
C GLY A 143 -14.61 -10.73 -4.82
N ARG A 144 -14.77 -10.00 -5.93
CA ARG A 144 -13.79 -9.93 -7.00
C ARG A 144 -13.03 -8.60 -6.92
N PRO A 145 -11.72 -8.57 -7.20
CA PRO A 145 -10.95 -7.33 -7.26
C PRO A 145 -11.56 -6.38 -8.29
N LYS A 146 -11.58 -5.07 -7.98
CA LYS A 146 -12.08 -4.04 -8.89
C LYS A 146 -10.95 -3.14 -9.35
N ALA A 147 -10.92 -2.86 -10.64
CA ALA A 147 -9.93 -1.96 -11.22
C ALA A 147 -10.26 -0.51 -10.87
N VAL A 148 -9.29 0.19 -10.31
CA VAL A 148 -9.34 1.61 -10.01
C VAL A 148 -8.71 2.38 -11.18
N LEU A 149 -9.50 3.23 -11.82
CA LEU A 149 -9.06 4.11 -12.89
C LEU A 149 -8.94 5.52 -12.35
N ARG A 150 -7.76 6.09 -12.45
CA ARG A 150 -7.54 7.51 -12.16
C ARG A 150 -7.93 8.34 -13.37
N PRO A 151 -8.43 9.60 -13.19
CA PRO A 151 -8.67 10.48 -14.31
C PRO A 151 -7.37 10.72 -15.08
N GLU A 152 -7.50 10.99 -16.37
CA GLU A 152 -6.37 11.41 -17.21
C GLU A 152 -5.92 12.79 -16.76
N THR A 153 -5.15 12.83 -15.68
CA THR A 153 -4.51 14.05 -15.22
C THR A 153 -3.33 14.33 -16.15
N PRO A 154 -3.14 15.57 -16.62
CA PRO A 154 -1.92 15.92 -17.35
C PRO A 154 -0.70 15.44 -16.56
N VAL A 155 0.20 14.71 -17.22
CA VAL A 155 1.36 14.11 -16.57
C VAL A 155 2.19 15.14 -15.81
N GLN A 156 2.26 16.36 -16.31
CA GLN A 156 2.90 17.46 -15.61
C GLN A 156 2.30 17.71 -14.22
N GLN A 157 0.98 17.71 -14.09
CA GLN A 157 0.29 17.92 -12.83
C GLN A 157 0.54 16.75 -11.85
N SER A 158 0.59 15.52 -12.38
CA SER A 158 0.95 14.34 -11.58
C SER A 158 2.38 14.43 -11.04
N ILE A 159 3.32 14.89 -11.86
CA ILE A 159 4.71 15.12 -11.47
C ILE A 159 4.80 16.24 -10.42
N GLU A 160 4.12 17.35 -10.62
CA GLU A 160 4.12 18.47 -9.64
C GLU A 160 3.55 18.03 -8.29
N GLY A 161 2.50 17.22 -8.29
CA GLY A 161 1.96 16.61 -7.08
C GLY A 161 2.99 15.71 -6.39
N LEU A 162 3.65 14.85 -7.15
CA LEU A 162 4.70 13.96 -6.65
C LEU A 162 5.85 14.74 -6.00
N VAL A 163 6.39 15.73 -6.69
CA VAL A 163 7.46 16.60 -6.14
C VAL A 163 7.05 17.24 -4.83
N ARG A 164 5.83 17.78 -4.78
CA ARG A 164 5.30 18.42 -3.57
C ARG A 164 5.29 17.48 -2.37
N TYR A 165 4.91 16.21 -2.58
CA TYR A 165 4.94 15.18 -1.53
C TYR A 165 6.37 14.88 -1.08
N TYR A 166 7.29 14.67 -2.02
CA TYR A 166 8.67 14.33 -1.68
C TYR A 166 9.41 15.48 -1.00
N VAL A 167 9.17 16.73 -1.43
CA VAL A 167 9.64 17.94 -0.72
C VAL A 167 9.08 17.98 0.71
N ALA A 168 7.77 17.74 0.89
CA ALA A 168 7.15 17.72 2.22
C ALA A 168 7.73 16.61 3.11
N TYR A 169 8.17 15.49 2.53
CA TYR A 169 8.85 14.42 3.26
C TYR A 169 10.33 14.71 3.52
N GLY A 170 10.90 15.80 2.98
CA GLY A 170 12.34 16.09 3.06
C GLY A 170 13.19 15.09 2.27
N LEU A 171 12.65 14.59 1.16
CA LEU A 171 13.27 13.62 0.25
C LEU A 171 13.45 14.22 -1.16
N ASP A 172 13.84 15.49 -1.22
CA ASP A 172 14.00 16.28 -2.45
C ASP A 172 15.43 16.25 -3.02
N SER A 173 16.37 15.63 -2.30
CA SER A 173 17.72 15.41 -2.81
C SER A 173 17.72 14.35 -3.91
N PRO A 174 18.39 14.58 -5.05
CA PRO A 174 18.51 13.55 -6.07
C PRO A 174 19.38 12.35 -5.64
N ASP A 175 20.04 12.42 -4.49
CA ASP A 175 20.90 11.37 -3.95
C ASP A 175 20.19 10.50 -2.91
N GLU A 176 18.86 10.63 -2.79
CA GLU A 176 18.06 9.75 -1.96
C GLU A 176 18.07 8.30 -2.48
N ILE A 177 17.94 7.35 -1.56
CA ILE A 177 17.95 5.91 -1.85
C ILE A 177 16.71 5.28 -1.25
N ASN A 178 15.81 4.83 -2.12
CA ASN A 178 14.63 4.05 -1.75
C ASN A 178 14.99 2.58 -1.54
N ILE A 179 14.38 1.92 -0.57
CA ILE A 179 14.40 0.45 -0.44
C ILE A 179 12.98 -0.08 -0.40
N THR A 180 12.71 -1.15 -1.15
CA THR A 180 11.43 -1.86 -1.15
C THR A 180 11.59 -3.36 -1.13
N GLY A 181 10.85 -4.05 -0.26
CA GLY A 181 10.60 -5.50 -0.30
C GLY A 181 9.09 -5.78 -0.44
N SER A 182 8.27 -4.72 -0.52
CA SER A 182 6.83 -4.86 -0.77
C SER A 182 6.58 -5.34 -2.20
N PRO A 183 5.53 -6.17 -2.44
CA PRO A 183 5.23 -6.64 -3.79
C PRO A 183 4.92 -5.50 -4.75
N LEU A 184 5.62 -5.44 -5.89
CA LEU A 184 5.48 -4.38 -6.90
C LEU A 184 4.12 -4.34 -7.60
N HIS A 185 3.34 -5.41 -7.53
CA HIS A 185 1.97 -5.42 -8.06
C HIS A 185 0.97 -4.68 -7.17
N HIS A 186 1.34 -4.31 -5.95
CA HIS A 186 0.53 -3.43 -5.09
C HIS A 186 0.98 -1.98 -5.24
N LEU A 187 0.01 -1.05 -5.21
CA LEU A 187 0.32 0.38 -5.34
C LEU A 187 1.34 0.85 -4.29
N ALA A 188 1.23 0.37 -3.05
CA ALA A 188 2.17 0.68 -1.98
C ALA A 188 3.61 0.21 -2.28
N GLY A 189 3.78 -0.99 -2.85
CA GLY A 189 5.08 -1.51 -3.26
C GLY A 189 5.64 -0.84 -4.50
N PHE A 190 4.77 -0.42 -5.42
CA PHE A 190 5.13 0.20 -6.70
C PHE A 190 5.48 1.70 -6.56
N SER A 191 4.67 2.47 -5.81
CA SER A 191 4.74 3.93 -5.85
C SER A 191 6.06 4.48 -5.35
N GLY A 192 6.67 3.90 -4.31
CA GLY A 192 7.97 4.32 -3.80
C GLY A 192 9.07 4.19 -4.86
N PRO A 193 9.35 2.99 -5.39
CA PRO A 193 10.36 2.78 -6.45
C PRO A 193 10.08 3.56 -7.73
N HIS A 194 8.84 3.61 -8.20
CA HIS A 194 8.48 4.37 -9.39
C HIS A 194 8.77 5.85 -9.22
N SER A 195 8.36 6.41 -8.08
CA SER A 195 8.65 7.80 -7.75
C SER A 195 10.14 8.08 -7.63
N ALA A 196 10.90 7.15 -7.01
CA ALA A 196 12.34 7.21 -6.93
C ALA A 196 12.98 7.35 -8.32
N LEU A 197 12.59 6.50 -9.27
CA LEU A 197 13.09 6.54 -10.66
C LEU A 197 12.72 7.83 -11.39
N LEU A 198 11.52 8.38 -11.14
CA LEU A 198 11.09 9.65 -11.73
C LEU A 198 11.88 10.86 -11.17
N LEU A 199 12.26 10.80 -9.89
CA LEU A 199 12.97 11.88 -9.17
C LEU A 199 14.49 11.80 -9.31
N GLY A 200 15.03 10.75 -9.92
CA GLY A 200 16.48 10.55 -10.07
C GLY A 200 17.14 9.93 -8.83
N HIS A 201 16.36 9.34 -7.93
CA HIS A 201 16.88 8.59 -6.79
C HIS A 201 17.40 7.21 -7.22
N THR A 202 18.10 6.52 -6.33
CA THR A 202 18.37 5.08 -6.48
C THR A 202 17.23 4.30 -5.84
N THR A 203 16.81 3.18 -6.44
CA THR A 203 15.88 2.24 -5.79
C THR A 203 16.53 0.89 -5.59
N VAL A 204 16.48 0.37 -4.38
CA VAL A 204 16.95 -0.96 -4.00
C VAL A 204 15.72 -1.86 -3.91
N ILE A 205 15.73 -2.93 -4.72
CA ILE A 205 14.62 -3.88 -4.82
C ILE A 205 15.04 -5.19 -4.17
N LEU A 206 14.31 -5.63 -3.15
CA LEU A 206 14.44 -6.98 -2.57
C LEU A 206 13.43 -7.91 -3.25
N ASP A 207 13.80 -9.18 -3.44
CA ASP A 207 12.91 -10.21 -4.02
C ASP A 207 11.60 -10.33 -3.25
N HIS A 208 11.69 -10.26 -1.94
CA HIS A 208 10.59 -10.26 -0.97
C HIS A 208 11.03 -9.54 0.31
N PHE A 209 10.11 -9.33 1.23
CA PHE A 209 10.43 -8.72 2.51
C PHE A 209 10.94 -9.78 3.50
N ASP A 210 12.22 -9.72 3.81
CA ASP A 210 12.88 -10.41 4.90
C ASP A 210 13.55 -9.37 5.81
N ALA A 211 13.41 -9.49 7.13
CA ALA A 211 13.88 -8.47 8.07
C ALA A 211 15.41 -8.42 8.17
N ASP A 212 16.07 -9.58 8.19
CA ASP A 212 17.52 -9.68 8.34
C ASP A 212 18.20 -9.14 7.07
N GLU A 213 17.72 -9.56 5.89
CA GLU A 213 18.17 -9.02 4.60
C GLU A 213 17.95 -7.51 4.53
N TRP A 214 16.76 -7.03 4.95
CA TRP A 214 16.41 -5.62 4.91
C TRP A 214 17.39 -4.76 5.71
N PHE A 215 17.70 -5.17 6.96
CA PHE A 215 18.67 -4.45 7.79
C PHE A 215 20.08 -4.45 7.17
N GLY A 216 20.53 -5.60 6.68
CA GLY A 216 21.83 -5.71 6.01
C GLY A 216 21.95 -4.81 4.79
N VAL A 217 20.91 -4.77 3.95
CA VAL A 217 20.88 -3.97 2.73
C VAL A 217 20.73 -2.47 3.04
N VAL A 218 19.94 -2.07 4.06
CA VAL A 218 19.88 -0.67 4.50
C VAL A 218 21.25 -0.16 4.91
N ALA A 219 22.00 -0.92 5.68
CA ALA A 219 23.35 -0.55 6.10
C ALA A 219 24.33 -0.48 4.92
N ALA A 220 24.31 -1.49 4.04
CA ALA A 220 25.23 -1.60 2.89
C ALA A 220 24.97 -0.50 1.85
N GLU A 221 23.73 -0.26 1.47
CA GLU A 221 23.35 0.69 0.44
C GLU A 221 23.11 2.10 0.98
N ARG A 222 23.14 2.30 2.32
CA ARG A 222 22.83 3.57 2.97
C ARG A 222 21.45 4.09 2.58
N ALA A 223 20.45 3.22 2.53
CA ALA A 223 19.08 3.57 2.16
C ALA A 223 18.55 4.70 3.03
N THR A 224 17.88 5.67 2.41
CA THR A 224 17.42 6.89 3.09
C THR A 224 15.93 6.88 3.37
N TYR A 225 15.14 6.09 2.63
CA TYR A 225 13.72 5.95 2.90
C TYR A 225 13.13 4.62 2.42
N ALA A 226 12.09 4.19 3.13
CA ALA A 226 11.30 3.02 2.82
C ALA A 226 9.81 3.31 2.94
N TRP A 227 8.99 2.53 2.22
CA TRP A 227 7.56 2.45 2.41
C TRP A 227 7.18 1.05 2.90
N CYS A 228 6.55 0.96 4.08
CA CYS A 228 6.27 -0.30 4.76
C CYS A 228 4.79 -0.44 5.10
N ALA A 229 4.25 -1.65 5.01
CA ALA A 229 3.01 -1.97 5.70
C ALA A 229 3.31 -2.29 7.18
N PRO A 230 2.35 -2.17 8.11
CA PRO A 230 2.55 -2.51 9.51
C PRO A 230 3.10 -3.92 9.75
N VAL A 231 2.77 -4.89 8.91
CA VAL A 231 3.34 -6.25 8.99
C VAL A 231 4.86 -6.27 8.76
N HIS A 232 5.37 -5.38 7.91
CA HIS A 232 6.82 -5.26 7.71
C HIS A 232 7.47 -4.66 8.97
N LEU A 233 6.86 -3.62 9.56
CA LEU A 233 7.32 -3.04 10.82
C LEU A 233 7.34 -4.09 11.94
N TYR A 234 6.28 -4.88 12.04
CA TYR A 234 6.20 -5.98 13.00
C TYR A 234 7.35 -6.99 12.80
N ARG A 235 7.62 -7.41 11.56
CA ARG A 235 8.72 -8.33 11.25
C ARG A 235 10.09 -7.74 11.59
N LEU A 236 10.32 -6.45 11.33
CA LEU A 236 11.56 -5.76 11.73
C LEU A 236 11.75 -5.78 13.24
N MET A 237 10.70 -5.47 14.01
CA MET A 237 10.78 -5.44 15.47
C MET A 237 10.87 -6.85 16.08
N SER A 238 10.31 -7.86 15.39
CA SER A 238 10.39 -9.27 15.79
C SER A 238 11.69 -9.96 15.37
N ALA A 239 12.58 -9.30 14.63
CA ALA A 239 13.89 -9.83 14.31
C ALA A 239 14.70 -10.13 15.58
N ALA A 240 15.63 -11.09 15.50
CA ALA A 240 16.46 -11.48 16.64
C ALA A 240 17.20 -10.25 17.22
N ASP A 241 17.33 -10.18 18.54
CA ASP A 241 17.97 -9.03 19.21
C ASP A 241 19.40 -8.79 18.73
N ALA A 242 20.14 -9.85 18.38
CA ALA A 242 21.48 -9.73 17.82
C ALA A 242 21.45 -9.02 16.43
N VAL A 243 20.42 -9.27 15.61
CA VAL A 243 20.25 -8.62 14.30
C VAL A 243 19.91 -7.16 14.50
N LYS A 244 18.95 -6.84 15.36
CA LYS A 244 18.56 -5.45 15.69
C LYS A 244 19.73 -4.66 16.28
N ALA A 245 20.51 -5.27 17.18
CA ALA A 245 21.66 -4.63 17.80
C ALA A 245 22.81 -4.35 16.82
N ALA A 246 22.93 -5.14 15.76
CA ALA A 246 23.94 -4.96 14.71
C ALA A 246 23.46 -4.04 13.55
N ALA A 247 22.16 -3.71 13.51
CA ALA A 247 21.58 -2.95 12.41
C ALA A 247 22.01 -1.48 12.41
N ASP A 248 22.60 -1.01 11.32
CA ASP A 248 22.83 0.42 11.07
C ASP A 248 21.69 1.01 10.23
N VAL A 249 20.71 1.60 10.89
CA VAL A 249 19.60 2.31 10.27
C VAL A 249 19.77 3.83 10.27
N SER A 250 20.95 4.34 10.62
CA SER A 250 21.24 5.77 10.80
C SER A 250 21.05 6.60 9.51
N SER A 251 21.06 5.96 8.34
CA SER A 251 20.82 6.61 7.05
C SER A 251 19.33 6.86 6.76
N ILE A 252 18.41 6.17 7.46
CA ILE A 252 16.97 6.29 7.23
C ILE A 252 16.47 7.68 7.68
N LYS A 253 16.06 8.47 6.72
CA LYS A 253 15.42 9.78 6.93
C LYS A 253 13.90 9.64 7.07
N ARG A 254 13.29 8.72 6.33
CA ARG A 254 11.85 8.47 6.35
C ARG A 254 11.51 6.99 6.28
N MET A 255 10.77 6.54 7.28
CA MET A 255 10.07 5.27 7.31
C MET A 255 8.58 5.58 7.16
N LEU A 256 8.07 5.57 5.93
CA LEU A 256 6.66 5.80 5.64
C LEU A 256 5.89 4.50 5.83
N HIS A 257 4.77 4.54 6.55
CA HIS A 257 3.93 3.36 6.68
C HIS A 257 2.43 3.68 6.50
N GLY A 258 1.65 2.65 6.21
CA GLY A 258 0.20 2.76 5.99
C GLY A 258 -0.39 1.47 5.43
N SER A 259 -1.48 1.55 4.70
CA SER A 259 -2.25 0.43 4.11
C SER A 259 -3.03 -0.44 5.10
N ALA A 260 -2.70 -0.43 6.38
CA ALA A 260 -3.40 -1.15 7.44
C ALA A 260 -3.24 -0.40 8.78
N PRO A 261 -4.08 -0.66 9.77
CA PRO A 261 -3.90 -0.15 11.14
C PRO A 261 -2.55 -0.61 11.71
N CYS A 262 -1.85 0.31 12.37
CA CYS A 262 -0.62 0.02 13.12
C CYS A 262 -0.90 0.09 14.61
N ALA A 263 -0.64 -0.99 15.34
CA ALA A 263 -0.83 -1.03 16.78
C ALA A 263 0.02 0.07 17.46
N PRO A 264 -0.54 0.86 18.41
CA PRO A 264 0.21 1.94 19.04
C PRO A 264 1.48 1.49 19.76
N SER A 265 1.51 0.27 20.31
CA SER A 265 2.71 -0.34 20.92
C SER A 265 3.82 -0.55 19.90
N LEU A 266 3.48 -1.21 18.77
CA LEU A 266 4.41 -1.44 17.67
C LEU A 266 4.94 -0.11 17.12
N LYS A 267 4.07 0.88 16.92
CA LYS A 267 4.49 2.17 16.39
C LYS A 267 5.47 2.89 17.32
N ARG A 268 5.28 2.83 18.64
CA ARG A 268 6.24 3.37 19.62
C ARG A 268 7.58 2.66 19.54
N GLU A 269 7.59 1.33 19.52
CA GLU A 269 8.81 0.53 19.38
C GLU A 269 9.59 0.90 18.12
N VAL A 270 8.90 1.02 16.97
CA VAL A 270 9.51 1.46 15.71
C VAL A 270 10.09 2.87 15.82
N MET A 271 9.36 3.80 16.46
CA MET A 271 9.83 5.18 16.65
C MET A 271 11.04 5.29 17.59
N GLU A 272 11.19 4.36 18.54
CA GLU A 272 12.35 4.26 19.44
C GLU A 272 13.56 3.65 18.73
N PHE A 273 13.31 2.71 17.80
CA PHE A 273 14.36 2.01 17.08
C PHE A 273 14.97 2.83 15.92
N PHE A 274 14.14 3.54 15.15
CA PHE A 274 14.60 4.35 14.01
C PHE A 274 15.02 5.75 14.42
N PRO A 275 15.80 6.48 13.57
CA PRO A 275 16.19 7.86 13.85
C PRO A 275 15.00 8.74 14.23
N ALA A 276 15.21 9.65 15.18
CA ALA A 276 14.15 10.53 15.66
C ALA A 276 13.46 11.29 14.52
N GLY A 277 12.15 11.31 14.49
CA GLY A 277 11.35 11.97 13.45
C GLY A 277 11.27 11.21 12.12
N ALA A 278 11.91 10.03 11.98
CA ALA A 278 11.92 9.30 10.72
C ALA A 278 10.58 8.61 10.41
N VAL A 279 9.82 8.17 11.41
CA VAL A 279 8.61 7.35 11.23
C VAL A 279 7.41 8.24 10.96
N TRP A 280 6.81 8.09 9.78
CA TRP A 280 5.62 8.83 9.36
C TRP A 280 4.52 7.86 8.92
N GLU A 281 3.27 8.18 9.22
CA GLU A 281 2.12 7.40 8.78
C GLU A 281 1.31 8.14 7.73
N THR A 282 0.80 7.39 6.76
CA THR A 282 -0.14 7.89 5.76
C THR A 282 -1.40 7.03 5.78
N TYR A 283 -2.56 7.66 5.68
CA TYR A 283 -3.84 6.98 5.54
C TYR A 283 -4.47 7.30 4.19
N GLY A 284 -5.01 6.27 3.57
CA GLY A 284 -5.68 6.32 2.28
C GLY A 284 -5.81 4.93 1.67
N GLY A 285 -6.09 4.88 0.39
CA GLY A 285 -6.23 3.64 -0.37
C GLY A 285 -5.65 3.75 -1.77
N THR A 286 -5.85 2.71 -2.57
CA THR A 286 -5.52 2.74 -4.01
C THR A 286 -6.29 3.87 -4.71
N GLU A 287 -7.44 4.20 -4.19
CA GLU A 287 -8.37 5.21 -4.69
C GLU A 287 -7.85 6.64 -4.46
N THR A 288 -7.37 6.94 -3.26
CA THR A 288 -6.97 8.30 -2.88
C THR A 288 -6.05 8.30 -1.66
N MET A 289 -5.21 9.33 -1.56
CA MET A 289 -4.46 9.64 -0.34
C MET A 289 -5.27 10.61 0.51
N GLY A 290 -5.40 10.33 1.80
CA GLY A 290 -6.19 11.11 2.75
C GLY A 290 -5.34 11.99 3.65
N THR A 291 -4.55 11.37 4.53
CA THR A 291 -3.81 12.08 5.59
C THR A 291 -2.34 11.70 5.65
N VAL A 292 -1.60 12.51 6.39
CA VAL A 292 -0.22 12.24 6.82
C VAL A 292 -0.04 12.70 8.26
N ILE A 293 0.77 11.96 9.03
CA ILE A 293 1.16 12.33 10.39
C ILE A 293 2.65 12.04 10.62
N THR A 294 3.34 13.00 11.21
CA THR A 294 4.74 12.85 11.63
C THR A 294 4.83 12.09 12.97
N ALA A 295 6.04 11.65 13.32
CA ALA A 295 6.29 11.03 14.62
C ALA A 295 5.93 11.97 15.78
N GLU A 296 6.33 13.23 15.68
CA GLU A 296 6.13 14.25 16.72
C GLU A 296 4.63 14.55 16.91
N GLU A 297 3.88 14.70 15.81
CA GLU A 297 2.43 14.90 15.88
C GLU A 297 1.73 13.67 16.48
N TRP A 298 2.16 12.46 16.09
CA TRP A 298 1.56 11.23 16.60
C TRP A 298 1.79 11.06 18.09
N MET A 299 2.95 11.47 18.61
CA MET A 299 3.19 11.45 20.07
C MET A 299 2.26 12.38 20.84
N GLN A 300 1.78 13.47 20.21
CA GLN A 300 0.79 14.38 20.81
C GLN A 300 -0.66 13.89 20.58
N LYS A 301 -0.91 13.14 19.51
CA LYS A 301 -2.22 12.64 19.08
C LYS A 301 -2.18 11.12 18.84
N PRO A 302 -1.88 10.29 19.87
CA PRO A 302 -1.76 8.85 19.71
C PRO A 302 -3.06 8.23 19.16
N GLY A 303 -2.94 7.36 18.15
CA GLY A 303 -4.08 6.72 17.49
C GLY A 303 -4.64 7.50 16.29
N SER A 304 -4.24 8.76 16.10
CA SER A 304 -4.58 9.51 14.89
C SER A 304 -3.79 9.00 13.69
N VAL A 305 -4.42 9.06 12.51
CA VAL A 305 -3.77 8.86 11.20
C VAL A 305 -3.37 10.18 10.54
N GLY A 306 -3.49 11.30 11.25
CA GLY A 306 -3.02 12.61 10.83
C GLY A 306 -4.08 13.55 10.29
N ARG A 307 -3.60 14.64 9.69
CA ARG A 307 -4.43 15.67 9.04
C ARG A 307 -4.43 15.49 7.53
N ALA A 308 -5.40 16.15 6.88
CA ALA A 308 -5.49 16.14 5.42
C ALA A 308 -4.14 16.44 4.78
N ALA A 309 -3.69 15.56 3.89
CA ALA A 309 -2.47 15.74 3.12
C ALA A 309 -2.60 16.97 2.19
N PRO A 310 -1.48 17.58 1.75
CA PRO A 310 -1.53 18.75 0.86
C PRO A 310 -2.37 18.52 -0.40
N GLY A 311 -3.43 19.34 -0.59
CA GLY A 311 -4.38 19.20 -1.69
C GLY A 311 -5.48 18.16 -1.45
N SER A 312 -5.61 17.63 -0.23
CA SER A 312 -6.71 16.77 0.19
C SER A 312 -7.66 17.48 1.16
N THR A 313 -8.89 17.02 1.21
CA THR A 313 -9.92 17.46 2.16
C THR A 313 -10.52 16.24 2.83
N ILE A 314 -10.70 16.29 4.15
CA ILE A 314 -11.37 15.24 4.93
C ILE A 314 -12.65 15.81 5.53
N LYS A 315 -13.73 15.04 5.41
CA LYS A 315 -15.02 15.33 6.05
C LYS A 315 -15.65 14.07 6.61
N ILE A 316 -16.42 14.23 7.65
CA ILE A 316 -17.17 13.15 8.31
C ILE A 316 -18.66 13.39 8.10
N TYR A 317 -19.38 12.35 7.69
CA TYR A 317 -20.83 12.44 7.47
C TYR A 317 -21.55 11.32 8.21
N ASP A 318 -22.77 11.65 8.70
CA ASP A 318 -23.72 10.66 9.21
C ASP A 318 -24.37 9.84 8.06
N ASP A 319 -25.26 8.92 8.43
CA ASP A 319 -25.98 8.06 7.48
C ASP A 319 -27.01 8.83 6.66
N ASP A 320 -27.56 9.93 7.19
CA ASP A 320 -28.54 10.79 6.52
C ASP A 320 -27.85 11.83 5.61
N GLY A 321 -26.54 11.94 5.74
CA GLY A 321 -25.70 12.77 4.92
C GLY A 321 -25.47 14.17 5.45
N GLY A 322 -25.72 14.41 6.72
CA GLY A 322 -25.29 15.59 7.46
C GLY A 322 -23.79 15.55 7.73
N GLU A 323 -23.10 16.68 7.58
CA GLU A 323 -21.70 16.81 8.02
C GLU A 323 -21.66 16.84 9.56
N LEU A 324 -20.85 15.97 10.14
CA LEU A 324 -20.72 15.84 11.58
C LEU A 324 -19.66 16.80 12.15
N PRO A 325 -19.90 17.37 13.35
CA PRO A 325 -18.92 18.20 14.04
C PRO A 325 -17.75 17.34 14.56
N PRO A 326 -16.64 18.00 15.00
CA PRO A 326 -15.54 17.32 15.64
C PRO A 326 -15.96 16.42 16.81
N GLY A 327 -15.34 15.26 16.93
CA GLY A 327 -15.58 14.25 17.96
C GLY A 327 -16.70 13.26 17.65
N GLU A 328 -17.53 13.51 16.66
CA GLU A 328 -18.62 12.59 16.28
C GLU A 328 -18.17 11.59 15.20
N VAL A 329 -18.47 10.31 15.43
CA VAL A 329 -18.09 9.20 14.54
C VAL A 329 -19.08 9.07 13.39
N GLY A 330 -18.57 9.07 12.16
CA GLY A 330 -19.33 8.85 10.94
C GLY A 330 -18.47 8.32 9.81
N LEU A 331 -19.02 8.29 8.61
CA LEU A 331 -18.29 7.90 7.40
C LEU A 331 -17.24 8.93 7.02
N VAL A 332 -16.01 8.47 6.86
CA VAL A 332 -14.90 9.28 6.39
C VAL A 332 -14.99 9.46 4.89
N TYR A 333 -14.97 10.72 4.45
CA TYR A 333 -14.91 11.11 3.06
C TYR A 333 -13.62 11.88 2.78
N ILE A 334 -12.96 11.52 1.68
CA ILE A 334 -11.71 12.11 1.23
C ILE A 334 -11.94 12.79 -0.11
N GLY A 335 -11.54 14.05 -0.22
CA GLY A 335 -11.59 14.82 -1.46
C GLY A 335 -10.23 15.26 -1.92
N SER A 336 -10.18 15.74 -3.16
CA SER A 336 -8.99 16.34 -3.75
C SER A 336 -9.36 17.67 -4.38
N ASP A 337 -8.45 18.67 -4.28
CA ASP A 337 -8.59 19.98 -4.92
C ASP A 337 -8.70 19.89 -6.46
N TRP A 338 -8.32 18.72 -7.01
CA TRP A 338 -8.35 18.47 -8.46
C TRP A 338 -9.60 17.74 -8.96
N GLY A 339 -10.64 17.65 -8.13
CA GLY A 339 -11.90 17.00 -8.46
C GLY A 339 -11.97 15.53 -8.06
N ARG A 340 -12.81 14.75 -8.73
CA ARG A 340 -12.95 13.31 -8.46
C ARG A 340 -11.66 12.56 -8.79
N GLY A 341 -11.06 11.93 -7.80
CA GLY A 341 -9.73 11.33 -7.89
C GLY A 341 -9.68 9.97 -8.62
N PHE A 342 -10.82 9.26 -8.77
CA PHE A 342 -10.86 7.91 -9.36
C PHE A 342 -12.28 7.49 -9.76
N ARG A 343 -12.37 6.36 -10.49
CA ARG A 343 -13.60 5.61 -10.74
C ARG A 343 -13.31 4.12 -10.79
N TYR A 344 -14.30 3.29 -10.50
CA TYR A 344 -14.19 1.85 -10.72
C TYR A 344 -14.50 1.52 -12.18
N ALA A 345 -13.66 0.70 -12.81
CA ALA A 345 -13.87 0.29 -14.19
C ALA A 345 -15.14 -0.57 -14.31
N GLY A 346 -15.96 -0.27 -15.31
CA GLY A 346 -17.15 -1.05 -15.59
C GLY A 346 -18.29 -0.96 -14.56
N ASP A 347 -18.14 -0.16 -13.48
CA ASP A 347 -19.12 -0.08 -12.38
C ASP A 347 -19.41 1.39 -12.04
N ALA A 348 -20.21 2.02 -12.90
CA ALA A 348 -20.60 3.42 -12.74
C ALA A 348 -21.50 3.63 -11.52
N GLU A 349 -22.39 2.68 -11.23
CA GLU A 349 -23.32 2.75 -10.09
C GLU A 349 -22.55 2.73 -8.77
N LEU A 350 -21.61 1.81 -8.59
CA LEU A 350 -20.75 1.80 -7.42
C LEU A 350 -19.91 3.09 -7.34
N THR A 351 -19.38 3.56 -8.49
CA THR A 351 -18.61 4.80 -8.49
C THR A 351 -19.44 5.97 -7.98
N GLU A 352 -20.66 6.14 -8.45
CA GLU A 352 -21.54 7.21 -7.98
C GLU A 352 -21.95 7.02 -6.51
N SER A 353 -22.18 5.80 -6.06
CA SER A 353 -22.62 5.50 -4.68
C SER A 353 -21.62 5.87 -3.60
N ILE A 354 -20.32 5.90 -3.93
CA ILE A 354 -19.26 6.27 -2.98
C ILE A 354 -18.92 7.76 -2.99
N TYR A 355 -19.41 8.51 -4.00
CA TYR A 355 -19.11 9.92 -4.12
C TYR A 355 -20.20 10.81 -3.52
N ARG A 356 -19.74 11.92 -2.92
CA ARG A 356 -20.54 13.06 -2.49
C ARG A 356 -19.85 14.32 -3.02
N GLY A 357 -20.35 14.85 -4.14
CA GLY A 357 -19.63 15.86 -4.89
C GLY A 357 -18.25 15.34 -5.37
N ASN A 358 -17.18 15.95 -4.92
CA ASN A 358 -15.81 15.54 -5.21
C ASN A 358 -15.18 14.68 -4.09
N LEU A 359 -15.91 14.43 -3.01
CA LEU A 359 -15.46 13.63 -1.88
C LEU A 359 -15.86 12.17 -2.08
N ALA A 360 -14.97 11.22 -1.83
CA ALA A 360 -15.25 9.78 -1.90
C ALA A 360 -15.02 9.11 -0.55
N THR A 361 -15.86 8.14 -0.20
CA THR A 361 -15.63 7.28 0.96
C THR A 361 -14.96 5.97 0.56
N LEU A 362 -14.03 5.51 1.40
CA LEU A 362 -13.44 4.17 1.33
C LEU A 362 -14.21 3.17 2.19
N GLY A 363 -15.30 3.63 2.84
CA GLY A 363 -16.11 2.84 3.74
C GLY A 363 -15.53 2.73 5.15
N ASP A 364 -14.60 3.61 5.50
CA ASP A 364 -14.04 3.69 6.84
C ASP A 364 -14.88 4.63 7.71
N LEU A 365 -15.04 4.28 8.99
CA LEU A 365 -15.66 5.09 10.02
C LEU A 365 -14.57 5.80 10.83
N GLY A 366 -14.82 7.06 11.20
CA GLY A 366 -13.86 7.84 11.97
C GLY A 366 -14.43 9.19 12.40
N TYR A 367 -13.63 9.97 13.07
CA TYR A 367 -13.95 11.33 13.49
C TYR A 367 -12.74 12.25 13.33
N LEU A 368 -12.99 13.55 13.18
CA LEU A 368 -11.98 14.59 13.30
C LEU A 368 -12.00 15.13 14.74
N ASP A 369 -10.83 15.41 15.31
CA ASP A 369 -10.79 16.22 16.52
C ASP A 369 -10.85 17.74 16.21
N ASP A 370 -10.86 18.57 17.27
CA ASP A 370 -10.94 20.05 17.11
C ASP A 370 -9.73 20.64 16.37
N ASP A 371 -8.60 19.93 16.35
CA ASP A 371 -7.38 20.33 15.62
C ASP A 371 -7.33 19.80 14.19
N GLY A 372 -8.38 19.05 13.75
CA GLY A 372 -8.51 18.49 12.41
C GLY A 372 -7.71 17.20 12.19
N TYR A 373 -7.29 16.50 13.25
CA TYR A 373 -6.69 15.17 13.16
C TYR A 373 -7.77 14.10 13.00
N LEU A 374 -7.58 13.22 12.02
CA LEU A 374 -8.45 12.09 11.75
C LEU A 374 -8.09 10.89 12.65
N PHE A 375 -9.10 10.33 13.29
CA PHE A 375 -9.05 9.06 13.99
C PHE A 375 -9.94 8.06 13.27
N VAL A 376 -9.33 7.04 12.68
CA VAL A 376 -10.08 5.94 12.02
C VAL A 376 -10.44 4.92 13.08
N VAL A 377 -11.74 4.66 13.20
CA VAL A 377 -12.30 3.75 14.23
C VAL A 377 -12.38 2.33 13.69
N ASP A 378 -12.99 2.13 12.50
CA ASP A 378 -13.10 0.82 11.85
C ASP A 378 -13.62 0.97 10.41
N ARG A 379 -13.83 -0.16 9.74
CA ARG A 379 -14.59 -0.23 8.49
C ARG A 379 -16.06 -0.48 8.74
N ARG A 380 -16.93 0.27 8.09
CA ARG A 380 -18.38 0.11 8.22
C ARG A 380 -18.84 -1.34 8.00
N LYS A 381 -18.28 -2.04 7.03
CA LYS A 381 -18.60 -3.45 6.70
C LYS A 381 -18.10 -4.47 7.72
N ASP A 382 -17.15 -4.08 8.58
CA ASP A 382 -16.55 -4.95 9.59
C ASP A 382 -17.15 -4.69 10.98
N MET A 383 -17.85 -3.58 11.16
CA MET A 383 -18.59 -3.24 12.39
C MET A 383 -19.59 -4.35 12.74
N VAL A 384 -19.59 -4.75 13.99
CA VAL A 384 -20.48 -5.80 14.54
C VAL A 384 -21.68 -5.13 15.20
N ILE A 385 -22.90 -5.52 14.82
CA ILE A 385 -24.14 -5.02 15.41
C ILE A 385 -24.66 -6.08 16.39
N THR A 386 -24.37 -5.93 17.66
CA THR A 386 -24.73 -6.91 18.69
C THR A 386 -25.74 -6.31 19.68
N GLY A 387 -26.92 -6.89 19.78
CA GLY A 387 -28.01 -6.42 20.65
C GLY A 387 -28.41 -4.96 20.39
N GLY A 388 -28.31 -4.48 19.14
CA GLY A 388 -28.59 -3.11 18.75
C GLY A 388 -27.46 -2.11 19.05
N ALA A 389 -26.33 -2.55 19.58
CA ALA A 389 -25.16 -1.71 19.81
C ALA A 389 -24.09 -1.94 18.73
N ASN A 390 -23.45 -0.84 18.30
CA ASN A 390 -22.30 -0.91 17.39
C ASN A 390 -21.04 -1.25 18.18
N VAL A 391 -20.35 -2.31 17.74
CA VAL A 391 -19.04 -2.70 18.25
C VAL A 391 -18.03 -2.61 17.11
N TYR A 392 -16.95 -1.91 17.34
CA TYR A 392 -15.87 -1.74 16.38
C TYR A 392 -14.78 -2.79 16.65
N PRO A 393 -14.61 -3.79 15.76
CA PRO A 393 -13.59 -4.82 15.91
C PRO A 393 -12.20 -4.30 16.25
N ALA A 394 -11.77 -3.21 15.60
CA ALA A 394 -10.43 -2.63 15.84
C ALA A 394 -10.23 -2.18 17.31
N GLU A 395 -11.27 -1.68 17.98
CA GLU A 395 -11.20 -1.30 19.41
C GLU A 395 -10.99 -2.54 20.30
N VAL A 396 -11.69 -3.62 19.98
CA VAL A 396 -11.57 -4.88 20.72
C VAL A 396 -10.23 -5.54 20.46
N GLU A 397 -9.78 -5.57 19.21
CA GLU A 397 -8.47 -6.07 18.80
C GLU A 397 -7.32 -5.32 19.51
N ALA A 398 -7.42 -3.99 19.58
CA ALA A 398 -6.42 -3.15 20.24
C ALA A 398 -6.27 -3.46 21.75
N VAL A 399 -7.33 -3.89 22.41
CA VAL A 399 -7.28 -4.35 23.81
C VAL A 399 -6.71 -5.76 23.88
N LEU A 400 -7.26 -6.70 23.13
CA LEU A 400 -6.89 -8.12 23.24
C LEU A 400 -5.41 -8.39 22.89
N VAL A 401 -4.84 -7.64 21.95
CA VAL A 401 -3.42 -7.78 21.57
C VAL A 401 -2.46 -7.36 22.69
N THR A 402 -2.92 -6.64 23.71
CA THR A 402 -2.08 -6.28 24.86
C THR A 402 -1.96 -7.41 25.91
N HIS A 403 -2.74 -8.49 25.76
CA HIS A 403 -2.60 -9.67 26.60
C HIS A 403 -1.29 -10.40 26.29
N PRO A 404 -0.44 -10.73 27.29
CA PRO A 404 0.90 -11.30 27.06
C PRO A 404 0.90 -12.62 26.27
N ASP A 405 -0.17 -13.41 26.38
CA ASP A 405 -0.28 -14.71 25.71
C ASP A 405 -1.02 -14.63 24.36
N VAL A 406 -1.27 -13.42 23.81
CA VAL A 406 -1.86 -13.20 22.49
C VAL A 406 -0.78 -12.73 21.52
N ALA A 407 -0.48 -13.56 20.51
CA ALA A 407 0.41 -13.17 19.43
C ALA A 407 -0.31 -12.32 18.38
N GLU A 408 -1.51 -12.77 17.95
CA GLU A 408 -2.33 -12.07 16.97
C GLU A 408 -3.82 -12.25 17.29
N VAL A 409 -4.64 -11.27 16.91
CA VAL A 409 -6.08 -11.34 17.07
C VAL A 409 -6.81 -10.65 15.93
N ALA A 410 -7.92 -11.23 15.53
CA ALA A 410 -8.91 -10.59 14.66
C ALA A 410 -10.30 -10.75 15.27
N VAL A 411 -11.09 -9.69 15.26
CA VAL A 411 -12.47 -9.71 15.77
C VAL A 411 -13.45 -9.61 14.60
N ILE A 412 -14.46 -10.47 14.63
CA ILE A 412 -15.52 -10.55 13.62
C ILE A 412 -16.89 -10.66 14.27
N GLY A 413 -17.95 -10.24 13.55
CA GLY A 413 -19.33 -10.57 13.88
C GLY A 413 -19.69 -11.91 13.23
N LEU A 414 -20.28 -12.81 14.01
CA LEU A 414 -20.89 -14.03 13.52
C LEU A 414 -22.40 -13.98 13.79
N PRO A 415 -23.25 -14.53 12.90
CA PRO A 415 -24.70 -14.54 13.09
C PRO A 415 -25.09 -15.19 14.43
N ASP A 416 -26.04 -14.60 15.13
CA ASP A 416 -26.56 -15.06 16.40
C ASP A 416 -28.04 -14.71 16.54
N ASP A 417 -28.85 -15.70 16.96
CA ASP A 417 -30.32 -15.57 17.02
C ASP A 417 -30.81 -14.58 18.08
N GLU A 418 -30.05 -14.38 19.17
CA GLU A 418 -30.42 -13.48 20.28
C GLU A 418 -29.89 -12.06 20.05
N TYR A 419 -28.65 -11.95 19.59
CA TYR A 419 -27.93 -10.66 19.52
C TYR A 419 -27.86 -10.09 18.10
N GLY A 420 -28.33 -10.83 17.07
CA GLY A 420 -28.14 -10.50 15.67
C GLY A 420 -26.73 -10.89 15.20
N GLU A 421 -25.71 -10.33 15.83
CA GLU A 421 -24.31 -10.75 15.65
C GLU A 421 -23.62 -10.95 17.00
N LEU A 422 -22.75 -11.95 17.07
CA LEU A 422 -21.93 -12.24 18.23
C LEU A 422 -20.50 -11.72 18.00
N VAL A 423 -20.01 -10.88 18.92
CA VAL A 423 -18.61 -10.45 18.91
C VAL A 423 -17.72 -11.67 19.17
N THR A 424 -16.93 -12.05 18.16
CA THR A 424 -16.09 -13.25 18.19
C THR A 424 -14.63 -12.86 17.96
N ALA A 425 -13.75 -13.26 18.87
CA ALA A 425 -12.30 -13.09 18.72
C ALA A 425 -11.68 -14.36 18.12
N ILE A 426 -10.90 -14.21 17.06
CA ILE A 426 -10.09 -15.27 16.44
C ILE A 426 -8.65 -14.97 16.85
N VAL A 427 -8.01 -15.87 17.58
CA VAL A 427 -6.77 -15.62 18.32
C VAL A 427 -5.67 -16.58 17.90
N VAL A 428 -4.49 -16.05 17.62
CA VAL A 428 -3.25 -16.83 17.56
C VAL A 428 -2.56 -16.67 18.92
N PRO A 429 -2.46 -17.71 19.73
CA PRO A 429 -1.80 -17.63 21.05
C PRO A 429 -0.27 -17.50 20.89
N ALA A 430 0.36 -16.75 21.81
CA ALA A 430 1.84 -16.65 21.84
C ALA A 430 2.51 -17.89 22.43
N GLY A 431 1.75 -18.73 23.15
CA GLY A 431 2.24 -19.97 23.78
C GLY A 431 1.09 -20.92 24.11
N GLU A 432 1.36 -21.95 24.88
CA GLU A 432 0.35 -22.89 25.35
C GLU A 432 -0.30 -22.39 26.66
N GLY A 433 -1.58 -22.66 26.85
CA GLY A 433 -2.30 -22.45 28.12
C GLY A 433 -3.33 -21.35 28.14
N LEU A 434 -3.33 -20.40 27.20
CA LEU A 434 -4.37 -19.36 27.10
C LEU A 434 -5.75 -19.98 26.88
N THR A 435 -6.71 -19.64 27.72
CA THR A 435 -8.09 -20.11 27.61
C THR A 435 -9.03 -19.00 27.12
N ALA A 436 -10.13 -19.40 26.46
CA ALA A 436 -11.17 -18.45 26.04
C ALA A 436 -11.75 -17.67 27.22
N SER A 437 -11.93 -18.34 28.37
CA SER A 437 -12.48 -17.70 29.57
C SER A 437 -11.58 -16.61 30.15
N GLU A 438 -10.27 -16.82 30.16
CA GLU A 438 -9.28 -15.84 30.61
C GLU A 438 -9.29 -14.62 29.71
N LEU A 439 -9.27 -14.83 28.39
CA LEU A 439 -9.27 -13.72 27.43
C LEU A 439 -10.57 -12.92 27.44
N ILE A 440 -11.72 -13.57 27.64
CA ILE A 440 -13.02 -12.90 27.82
C ILE A 440 -13.02 -12.11 29.14
N ALA A 441 -12.46 -12.66 30.21
CA ALA A 441 -12.35 -11.95 31.48
C ALA A 441 -11.45 -10.71 31.33
N PHE A 442 -10.28 -10.87 30.73
CA PHE A 442 -9.38 -9.77 30.42
C PHE A 442 -10.08 -8.66 29.58
N ALA A 443 -10.80 -9.04 28.53
CA ALA A 443 -11.56 -8.08 27.72
C ALA A 443 -12.60 -7.30 28.57
N ARG A 444 -13.27 -7.95 29.51
CA ARG A 444 -14.29 -7.34 30.38
C ARG A 444 -13.71 -6.38 31.42
N GLU A 445 -12.44 -6.50 31.76
CA GLU A 445 -11.75 -5.57 32.66
C GLU A 445 -11.38 -4.25 31.94
N HIS A 446 -11.22 -4.30 30.60
CA HIS A 446 -10.74 -3.18 29.80
C HIS A 446 -11.79 -2.58 28.86
N LEU A 447 -12.90 -3.30 28.61
CA LEU A 447 -13.97 -2.88 27.72
C LEU A 447 -15.34 -2.94 28.42
N VAL A 448 -16.25 -2.07 27.98
CA VAL A 448 -17.66 -2.22 28.41
C VAL A 448 -18.22 -3.58 27.96
N ARG A 449 -19.04 -4.16 28.79
CA ARG A 449 -19.47 -5.57 28.70
C ARG A 449 -19.98 -6.02 27.32
N TYR A 450 -20.72 -5.15 26.62
CA TYR A 450 -21.27 -5.51 25.30
C TYR A 450 -20.23 -5.57 24.20
N LYS A 451 -19.08 -4.90 24.37
CA LYS A 451 -17.94 -4.94 23.42
C LYS A 451 -17.04 -6.16 23.61
N ALA A 452 -17.00 -6.71 24.85
CA ALA A 452 -16.17 -7.87 25.12
C ALA A 452 -16.63 -9.08 24.28
N PRO A 453 -15.69 -9.86 23.70
CA PRO A 453 -16.03 -11.07 22.97
C PRO A 453 -16.86 -12.03 23.81
N ARG A 454 -17.85 -12.66 23.20
CA ARG A 454 -18.64 -13.75 23.79
C ARG A 454 -18.16 -15.12 23.32
N ARG A 455 -17.43 -15.14 22.21
CA ARG A 455 -16.83 -16.34 21.64
C ARG A 455 -15.36 -16.06 21.31
N VAL A 456 -14.50 -17.02 21.60
CA VAL A 456 -13.08 -17.01 21.25
C VAL A 456 -12.74 -18.31 20.55
N GLU A 457 -12.11 -18.21 19.40
CA GLU A 457 -11.59 -19.33 18.63
C GLU A 457 -10.08 -19.21 18.51
N PHE A 458 -9.37 -20.31 18.70
CA PHE A 458 -7.92 -20.36 18.56
C PHE A 458 -7.55 -20.95 17.23
N VAL A 459 -6.58 -20.29 16.56
CA VAL A 459 -6.02 -20.70 15.27
C VAL A 459 -4.51 -20.66 15.31
N THR A 460 -3.86 -21.36 14.40
CA THR A 460 -2.40 -21.34 14.26
C THR A 460 -1.91 -20.10 13.51
N GLU A 461 -2.74 -19.54 12.62
CA GLU A 461 -2.43 -18.34 11.85
C GLU A 461 -3.72 -17.63 11.41
N LEU A 462 -3.65 -16.33 11.19
CA LEU A 462 -4.73 -15.55 10.58
C LEU A 462 -4.57 -15.50 9.05
N PRO A 463 -5.64 -15.71 8.27
CA PRO A 463 -5.58 -15.58 6.82
C PRO A 463 -5.29 -14.14 6.42
N ARG A 464 -4.21 -13.93 5.65
CA ARG A 464 -3.77 -12.60 5.22
C ARG A 464 -3.70 -12.49 3.71
N ASP A 465 -3.79 -11.27 3.22
CA ASP A 465 -3.43 -10.95 1.84
C ASP A 465 -1.89 -10.74 1.71
N PRO A 466 -1.35 -10.60 0.49
CA PRO A 466 0.08 -10.39 0.29
C PRO A 466 0.67 -9.15 0.97
N MET A 467 -0.17 -8.18 1.34
CA MET A 467 0.23 -6.98 2.12
C MET A 467 0.09 -7.19 3.63
N GLY A 468 -0.20 -8.42 4.07
CA GLY A 468 -0.34 -8.78 5.46
C GLY A 468 -1.67 -8.40 6.12
N LYS A 469 -2.64 -7.91 5.35
CA LYS A 469 -3.96 -7.53 5.88
C LYS A 469 -4.82 -8.77 6.13
N VAL A 470 -5.41 -8.85 7.33
CA VAL A 470 -6.29 -9.97 7.71
C VAL A 470 -7.54 -10.02 6.83
N ARG A 471 -7.85 -11.20 6.28
CA ARG A 471 -9.03 -11.47 5.46
C ARG A 471 -10.22 -11.84 6.35
N LYS A 472 -10.85 -10.86 7.04
CA LYS A 472 -11.99 -11.09 7.94
C LYS A 472 -13.16 -11.82 7.27
N ARG A 473 -13.38 -11.64 5.96
CA ARG A 473 -14.38 -12.39 5.20
C ARG A 473 -14.11 -13.91 5.18
N THR A 474 -12.84 -14.30 5.04
CA THR A 474 -12.45 -15.71 5.11
C THR A 474 -12.72 -16.29 6.49
N LEU A 475 -12.41 -15.53 7.55
CA LEU A 475 -12.70 -15.92 8.93
C LEU A 475 -14.22 -16.07 9.16
N ARG A 476 -15.03 -15.10 8.70
CA ARG A 476 -16.50 -15.24 8.82
C ARG A 476 -16.99 -16.51 8.13
N ALA A 477 -16.54 -16.80 6.92
CA ALA A 477 -16.98 -18.01 6.19
C ALA A 477 -16.49 -19.32 6.84
N GLN A 478 -15.40 -19.30 7.59
CA GLN A 478 -14.85 -20.47 8.27
C GLN A 478 -15.57 -20.78 9.59
N PHE A 479 -16.05 -19.75 10.31
CA PHE A 479 -16.58 -19.90 11.66
C PHE A 479 -18.10 -19.67 11.79
N SER A 480 -18.78 -19.31 10.65
CA SER A 480 -20.25 -19.18 10.56
C SER A 480 -20.95 -20.52 10.64
#